data_53c07be76a71f6cc5184497b7c9feb0c
#
_entry.id   53c07be76a71f6cc5184497b7c9feb0c
#
_cell.length_a   1.000
_cell.length_b   1.000
_cell.length_c   1.000
_cell.angle_alpha   90.00
_cell.angle_beta   90.00
_cell.angle_gamma   90.00
#
_symmetry.space_group_name_H-M   'P 1'
#
loop_
_entity.id
_entity.type
_entity.pdbx_description
1 polymer ?
#
loop_
_entity_poly.entity_id
_entity_poly.type
_entity_poly.pdbx_seq_one_letter_code
_entity_poly.pdbx_strand_id
1 'polypeptide(L)'
;MLYNISGDNMRKIIKYVVIPLIIIILILGSLLYFKYNKKDKDNDNEIIKTLSGTKIKDNIYGYKLKEDIESSIVFSILYKDYIYYGLSNKENISFYRYNIYNNENKLIKESFGYMGCNISNDKLYCFDNSKTDMLDLNLNIIKSNIGSNIVPIKDTYYVIKENDLYDNENIIYKFDNSKYKNYEYYDYEIINNKIYLYYFDYDNNKYIVCDIRNNKCKNIPSNRYTKYNNGIYFVNKDNVELYDLTTDKQSKYNLSINRSESYTNYLLKDNLYFYNMNLQRLEIINYKENNIDYIDMKSISTFDYYNNYLYIYTYNGDYDYYIIDINSYKFNYISSEEYIKSFDDILNNKIKEIKDKYNVNIHVKDDIISFPDFTYKKYDDTIHIISSLNEITSVFDKLSKEVFDSFYDKDYEGLHMYLTGELKPKDMKTQYSSPAAYSLIYKNQYIITMNIGIFANETNTCHELMHNIENNLNNKGEYFSDWYKLNPKKHTYTYSYKDTNNNKYTIGESNINNVYFVDSYANAYPAEDMARIFENICNTNESSILNTYPKLYKKGIYLRDTLYKYYPSLKETTLFNSLKIS
;
A
#
# COMPACT_ATOMS: atom_id res chain seq x y z
N MET A 1 20.62 3.91 -80.34
CA MET A 1 19.64 3.12 -81.11
C MET A 1 18.43 2.83 -80.21
N LEU A 2 17.41 3.67 -80.28
CA LEU A 2 16.13 3.46 -79.62
C LEU A 2 15.29 2.60 -80.53
N TYR A 3 15.10 1.33 -80.19
CA TYR A 3 14.13 0.46 -80.89
C TYR A 3 12.72 0.96 -80.63
N ASN A 4 12.05 1.48 -81.61
CA ASN A 4 10.59 1.72 -81.62
C ASN A 4 9.90 0.36 -81.67
N ILE A 5 9.51 -0.18 -80.53
CA ILE A 5 8.66 -1.38 -80.46
C ILE A 5 7.26 -0.91 -80.82
N SER A 6 6.73 -1.43 -81.95
CA SER A 6 5.34 -1.13 -82.35
C SER A 6 4.38 -1.49 -81.24
N GLY A 7 3.30 -0.70 -81.05
CA GLY A 7 2.32 -0.87 -79.95
C GLY A 7 1.72 -2.30 -79.87
N ASP A 8 1.65 -3.03 -80.95
CA ASP A 8 1.21 -4.43 -80.99
C ASP A 8 2.22 -5.42 -80.37
N ASN A 9 3.50 -5.19 -80.55
CA ASN A 9 4.52 -6.05 -79.91
C ASN A 9 4.62 -5.79 -78.40
N MET A 10 4.40 -4.55 -77.96
CA MET A 10 4.32 -4.21 -76.56
C MET A 10 3.11 -4.84 -75.86
N ARG A 11 1.93 -4.86 -76.52
CA ARG A 11 0.76 -5.57 -76.01
C ARG A 11 0.96 -7.10 -75.91
N LYS A 12 1.64 -7.72 -76.86
CA LYS A 12 2.00 -9.13 -76.79
C LYS A 12 3.00 -9.44 -75.67
N ILE A 13 4.01 -8.63 -75.46
CA ILE A 13 4.96 -8.77 -74.35
C ILE A 13 4.25 -8.63 -73.00
N ILE A 14 3.39 -7.64 -72.83
CA ILE A 14 2.60 -7.46 -71.59
C ILE A 14 1.68 -8.68 -71.35
N LYS A 15 0.96 -9.13 -72.37
CA LYS A 15 -0.02 -10.23 -72.26
C LYS A 15 0.62 -11.60 -72.02
N TYR A 16 1.73 -11.91 -72.70
CA TYR A 16 2.31 -13.26 -72.69
C TYR A 16 3.56 -13.40 -71.83
N VAL A 17 4.15 -12.31 -71.35
CA VAL A 17 5.34 -12.35 -70.49
C VAL A 17 5.10 -11.68 -69.16
N VAL A 18 4.65 -10.43 -69.16
CA VAL A 18 4.56 -9.64 -67.92
C VAL A 18 3.39 -10.12 -67.04
N ILE A 19 2.19 -10.33 -67.61
CA ILE A 19 1.04 -10.81 -66.82
C ILE A 19 1.29 -12.21 -66.22
N PRO A 20 1.76 -13.21 -66.98
CA PRO A 20 2.12 -14.51 -66.41
C PRO A 20 3.21 -14.41 -65.32
N LEU A 21 4.20 -13.54 -65.49
CA LEU A 21 5.27 -13.33 -64.49
C LEU A 21 4.71 -12.75 -63.20
N ILE A 22 3.81 -11.78 -63.31
CA ILE A 22 3.12 -11.20 -62.12
C ILE A 22 2.26 -12.26 -61.41
N ILE A 23 1.54 -13.10 -62.20
CA ILE A 23 0.73 -14.18 -61.61
C ILE A 23 1.62 -15.22 -60.93
N ILE A 24 2.78 -15.57 -61.51
CA ILE A 24 3.74 -16.48 -60.86
C ILE A 24 4.31 -15.87 -59.57
N ILE A 25 4.62 -14.58 -59.56
CA ILE A 25 5.12 -13.88 -58.35
C ILE A 25 4.05 -13.86 -57.27
N LEU A 26 2.79 -13.62 -57.64
CA LEU A 26 1.65 -13.63 -56.67
C LEU A 26 1.39 -15.05 -56.14
N ILE A 27 1.49 -16.09 -57.00
CA ILE A 27 1.35 -17.48 -56.57
C ILE A 27 2.51 -17.87 -55.65
N LEU A 28 3.77 -17.53 -55.99
CA LEU A 28 4.92 -17.78 -55.16
C LEU A 28 4.85 -16.99 -53.82
N GLY A 29 4.40 -15.75 -53.87
CA GLY A 29 4.17 -14.93 -52.67
C GLY A 29 3.08 -15.53 -51.75
N SER A 30 1.98 -16.01 -52.34
CA SER A 30 0.94 -16.70 -51.58
C SER A 30 1.40 -18.06 -51.03
N LEU A 31 2.15 -18.84 -51.81
CA LEU A 31 2.75 -20.10 -51.30
C LEU A 31 3.78 -19.88 -50.18
N LEU A 32 4.59 -18.84 -50.28
CA LEU A 32 5.50 -18.43 -49.19
C LEU A 32 4.74 -17.94 -47.98
N TYR A 33 3.67 -17.17 -48.17
CA TYR A 33 2.78 -16.71 -47.08
C TYR A 33 2.09 -17.89 -46.39
N PHE A 34 1.54 -18.85 -47.17
CA PHE A 34 0.95 -20.07 -46.63
C PHE A 34 1.97 -21.00 -45.98
N LYS A 35 3.17 -21.08 -46.52
CA LYS A 35 4.27 -21.86 -45.91
C LYS A 35 4.81 -21.24 -44.64
N TYR A 36 4.86 -19.91 -44.58
CA TYR A 36 5.21 -19.17 -43.36
C TYR A 36 4.14 -19.33 -42.28
N ASN A 37 2.89 -19.11 -42.62
CA ASN A 37 1.77 -19.31 -41.68
C ASN A 37 1.51 -20.78 -41.30
N LYS A 38 1.89 -21.74 -42.15
CA LYS A 38 1.79 -23.16 -41.83
C LYS A 38 2.92 -23.62 -40.89
N LYS A 39 4.10 -23.00 -40.99
CA LYS A 39 5.20 -23.26 -40.03
C LYS A 39 4.88 -22.80 -38.62
N ASP A 40 4.08 -21.73 -38.48
CA ASP A 40 3.60 -21.25 -37.16
C ASP A 40 2.39 -22.07 -36.62
N LYS A 41 1.71 -22.87 -37.49
CA LYS A 41 0.57 -23.70 -37.02
C LYS A 41 0.92 -25.14 -36.67
N ASP A 42 2.07 -25.64 -37.11
CA ASP A 42 2.45 -27.06 -36.88
C ASP A 42 3.33 -27.26 -35.63
N ASN A 43 3.60 -26.19 -34.83
CA ASN A 43 4.41 -26.31 -33.62
C ASN A 43 3.70 -25.82 -32.32
N ASP A 44 2.42 -25.48 -32.37
CA ASP A 44 1.68 -25.07 -31.17
C ASP A 44 0.58 -26.08 -30.80
N ASN A 45 1.01 -27.29 -30.42
CA ASN A 45 0.39 -27.91 -29.26
C ASN A 45 1.00 -27.23 -28.01
N GLU A 46 0.85 -25.91 -27.89
CA GLU A 46 0.96 -25.26 -26.60
C GLU A 46 -0.08 -25.90 -25.69
N ILE A 47 0.37 -26.76 -24.80
CA ILE A 47 -0.42 -27.18 -23.65
C ILE A 47 -0.87 -25.89 -23.01
N ILE A 48 -2.16 -25.55 -23.12
CA ILE A 48 -2.74 -24.38 -22.48
C ILE A 48 -2.52 -24.59 -20.99
N LYS A 49 -1.45 -24.02 -20.44
CA LYS A 49 -1.15 -24.07 -19.02
C LYS A 49 -2.17 -23.21 -18.30
N THR A 50 -2.94 -23.83 -17.41
CA THR A 50 -3.89 -23.11 -16.57
C THR A 50 -3.21 -22.73 -15.26
N LEU A 51 -3.38 -21.49 -14.81
CA LEU A 51 -2.91 -21.03 -13.51
C LEU A 51 -3.51 -21.88 -12.39
N SER A 52 -2.69 -22.32 -11.45
CA SER A 52 -3.05 -23.30 -10.40
C SER A 52 -3.44 -22.66 -9.07
N GLY A 53 -3.32 -21.34 -8.94
CA GLY A 53 -3.71 -20.62 -7.73
C GLY A 53 -5.21 -20.73 -7.43
N THR A 54 -5.61 -20.33 -6.22
CA THR A 54 -7.03 -20.24 -5.86
C THR A 54 -7.73 -19.21 -6.74
N LYS A 55 -8.74 -19.62 -7.49
CA LYS A 55 -9.51 -18.72 -8.34
C LYS A 55 -10.35 -17.78 -7.49
N ILE A 56 -10.07 -16.49 -7.57
CA ILE A 56 -10.75 -15.42 -6.82
C ILE A 56 -11.93 -14.86 -7.64
N LYS A 57 -11.66 -14.55 -8.90
CA LYS A 57 -12.61 -14.04 -9.91
C LYS A 57 -12.15 -14.60 -11.26
N ASP A 58 -12.93 -14.42 -12.32
CA ASP A 58 -12.50 -14.87 -13.64
C ASP A 58 -11.13 -14.27 -14.01
N ASN A 59 -10.16 -15.18 -14.27
CA ASN A 59 -8.78 -14.86 -14.63
C ASN A 59 -7.98 -14.09 -13.57
N ILE A 60 -8.40 -14.19 -12.31
CA ILE A 60 -7.66 -13.71 -11.13
C ILE A 60 -7.43 -14.88 -10.18
N TYR A 61 -6.17 -15.11 -9.83
CA TYR A 61 -5.75 -16.23 -9.01
C TYR A 61 -4.91 -15.73 -7.83
N GLY A 62 -5.24 -16.22 -6.63
CA GLY A 62 -4.50 -15.95 -5.40
C GLY A 62 -3.54 -17.07 -5.05
N TYR A 63 -2.33 -16.72 -4.55
CA TYR A 63 -1.27 -17.64 -4.18
C TYR A 63 -0.80 -17.37 -2.76
N LYS A 64 -0.68 -18.42 -1.95
CA LYS A 64 -0.05 -18.39 -0.63
C LYS A 64 1.34 -18.99 -0.73
N LEU A 65 2.37 -18.22 -0.49
CA LEU A 65 3.77 -18.62 -0.59
C LEU A 65 4.39 -18.95 0.77
N LYS A 66 3.91 -18.32 1.83
CA LYS A 66 4.35 -18.55 3.21
C LYS A 66 3.30 -19.34 3.99
N GLU A 67 3.78 -20.23 4.85
CA GLU A 67 2.93 -21.10 5.68
C GLU A 67 2.69 -20.49 7.08
N ASP A 68 3.57 -19.60 7.55
CA ASP A 68 3.48 -18.98 8.86
C ASP A 68 3.36 -17.44 8.77
N ILE A 69 2.81 -16.85 9.84
CA ILE A 69 2.59 -15.40 9.94
C ILE A 69 3.88 -14.65 10.33
N GLU A 70 4.84 -15.34 10.96
CA GLU A 70 6.07 -14.71 11.44
C GLU A 70 7.11 -14.49 10.34
N SER A 71 7.01 -15.22 9.24
CA SER A 71 7.89 -15.07 8.07
C SER A 71 7.46 -13.92 7.18
N SER A 72 8.41 -13.18 6.63
CA SER A 72 8.15 -12.09 5.69
C SER A 72 8.86 -12.31 4.36
N ILE A 73 8.16 -12.00 3.27
CA ILE A 73 8.75 -11.99 1.92
C ILE A 73 9.54 -10.70 1.78
N VAL A 74 10.86 -10.80 1.62
CA VAL A 74 11.77 -9.65 1.54
C VAL A 74 11.98 -9.16 0.11
N PHE A 75 11.85 -10.04 -0.87
CA PHE A 75 11.82 -9.71 -2.29
C PHE A 75 11.09 -10.80 -3.06
N SER A 76 10.60 -10.48 -4.25
CA SER A 76 9.94 -11.42 -5.14
C SER A 76 9.99 -10.94 -6.59
N ILE A 77 10.05 -11.89 -7.51
CA ILE A 77 10.13 -11.63 -8.95
C ILE A 77 9.33 -12.70 -9.69
N LEU A 78 8.36 -12.29 -10.51
CA LEU A 78 7.73 -13.19 -11.47
C LEU A 78 8.60 -13.28 -12.73
N TYR A 79 9.03 -14.48 -13.08
CA TYR A 79 9.81 -14.71 -14.28
C TYR A 79 9.48 -16.08 -14.90
N LYS A 80 9.07 -16.09 -16.17
CA LYS A 80 8.57 -17.29 -16.87
C LYS A 80 7.41 -17.93 -16.09
N ASP A 81 7.54 -19.19 -15.72
CA ASP A 81 6.53 -19.99 -15.03
C ASP A 81 6.62 -19.91 -13.49
N TYR A 82 7.47 -19.03 -12.95
CA TYR A 82 7.85 -19.07 -11.55
C TYR A 82 7.82 -17.72 -10.86
N ILE A 83 7.39 -17.72 -9.59
CA ILE A 83 7.70 -16.66 -8.63
C ILE A 83 8.98 -17.07 -7.90
N TYR A 84 10.03 -16.28 -8.01
CA TYR A 84 11.26 -16.41 -7.23
C TYR A 84 11.16 -15.44 -6.05
N TYR A 85 11.40 -15.92 -4.83
CA TYR A 85 11.25 -15.06 -3.66
C TYR A 85 12.21 -15.43 -2.54
N GLY A 86 12.54 -14.43 -1.71
CA GLY A 86 13.28 -14.58 -0.47
C GLY A 86 12.34 -14.51 0.73
N LEU A 87 12.36 -15.53 1.59
CA LEU A 87 11.58 -15.59 2.81
C LEU A 87 12.50 -15.42 4.03
N SER A 88 12.25 -14.39 4.84
CA SER A 88 13.00 -14.13 6.07
C SER A 88 12.30 -14.73 7.28
N ASN A 89 13.06 -15.40 8.15
CA ASN A 89 12.61 -16.00 9.42
C ASN A 89 13.38 -15.45 10.63
N LYS A 90 13.54 -14.14 10.74
CA LYS A 90 14.29 -13.40 11.78
C LYS A 90 15.82 -13.51 11.70
N GLU A 91 16.39 -14.66 11.36
CA GLU A 91 17.84 -14.86 11.36
C GLU A 91 18.45 -14.99 9.97
N ASN A 92 17.71 -15.60 9.05
CA ASN A 92 18.19 -15.93 7.72
C ASN A 92 17.13 -15.67 6.63
N ILE A 93 17.58 -15.41 5.42
CA ILE A 93 16.73 -15.37 4.23
C ILE A 93 16.92 -16.70 3.50
N SER A 94 15.82 -17.39 3.23
CA SER A 94 15.80 -18.60 2.38
C SER A 94 15.23 -18.27 1.01
N PHE A 95 15.83 -18.81 -0.03
CA PHE A 95 15.43 -18.54 -1.42
C PHE A 95 14.57 -19.68 -1.96
N TYR A 96 13.41 -19.31 -2.49
CA TYR A 96 12.39 -20.23 -3.01
C TYR A 96 12.06 -19.95 -4.47
N ARG A 97 11.51 -20.98 -5.13
CA ARG A 97 10.89 -20.89 -6.43
C ARG A 97 9.53 -21.58 -6.41
N TYR A 98 8.49 -20.84 -6.73
CA TYR A 98 7.11 -21.32 -6.77
C TYR A 98 6.60 -21.38 -8.21
N ASN A 99 6.11 -22.53 -8.67
CA ASN A 99 5.54 -22.70 -9.99
C ASN A 99 4.06 -22.29 -10.01
N ILE A 100 3.70 -21.32 -10.85
CA ILE A 100 2.34 -20.75 -10.90
C ILE A 100 1.31 -21.65 -11.58
N TYR A 101 1.71 -22.77 -12.18
CA TYR A 101 0.83 -23.68 -12.88
C TYR A 101 0.57 -25.01 -12.16
N ASN A 102 1.43 -25.42 -11.24
CA ASN A 102 1.29 -26.69 -10.54
C ASN A 102 1.39 -26.60 -9.00
N ASN A 103 1.51 -25.39 -8.46
CA ASN A 103 1.66 -25.08 -7.03
C ASN A 103 2.91 -25.72 -6.39
N GLU A 104 3.91 -26.15 -7.18
CA GLU A 104 5.16 -26.65 -6.64
C GLU A 104 5.97 -25.53 -6.02
N ASN A 105 6.11 -25.56 -4.69
CA ASN A 105 6.97 -24.65 -3.95
C ASN A 105 8.28 -25.37 -3.59
N LYS A 106 9.39 -24.88 -4.13
CA LYS A 106 10.70 -25.52 -3.95
C LYS A 106 11.68 -24.57 -3.26
N LEU A 107 12.19 -25.00 -2.11
CA LEU A 107 13.36 -24.39 -1.49
C LEU A 107 14.58 -24.63 -2.40
N ILE A 108 15.24 -23.56 -2.83
CA ILE A 108 16.44 -23.63 -3.66
C ILE A 108 17.69 -23.50 -2.79
N LYS A 109 17.65 -22.62 -1.77
CA LYS A 109 18.79 -22.42 -0.89
C LYS A 109 18.34 -21.89 0.48
N GLU A 110 18.80 -22.55 1.56
CA GLU A 110 18.78 -22.02 2.92
C GLU A 110 19.90 -20.99 3.12
N SER A 111 19.70 -20.06 4.04
CA SER A 111 20.71 -19.04 4.38
C SER A 111 21.24 -18.32 3.14
N PHE A 112 20.33 -17.76 2.36
CA PHE A 112 20.62 -16.98 1.17
C PHE A 112 21.20 -15.63 1.56
N GLY A 113 22.49 -15.42 1.37
CA GLY A 113 23.24 -14.28 1.90
C GLY A 113 23.00 -12.93 1.20
N TYR A 114 21.94 -12.77 0.41
CA TYR A 114 21.62 -11.55 -0.33
C TYR A 114 20.31 -10.94 0.16
N MET A 115 20.22 -9.61 0.12
CA MET A 115 19.05 -8.85 0.53
C MET A 115 17.96 -8.79 -0.55
N GLY A 116 18.34 -8.96 -1.81
CA GLY A 116 17.41 -8.94 -2.94
C GLY A 116 18.08 -9.38 -4.24
N CYS A 117 17.27 -9.62 -5.26
CA CYS A 117 17.71 -9.99 -6.59
C CYS A 117 16.86 -9.29 -7.66
N ASN A 118 17.45 -9.13 -8.85
CA ASN A 118 16.74 -8.83 -10.09
C ASN A 118 16.99 -9.96 -11.09
N ILE A 119 16.07 -10.20 -12.02
CA ILE A 119 16.23 -11.19 -13.09
C ILE A 119 16.31 -10.50 -14.44
N SER A 120 17.30 -10.88 -15.24
CA SER A 120 17.39 -10.50 -16.65
C SER A 120 18.06 -11.60 -17.45
N ASN A 121 17.47 -12.02 -18.58
CA ASN A 121 18.01 -13.01 -19.49
C ASN A 121 18.50 -14.31 -18.80
N ASP A 122 17.63 -14.95 -18.02
CA ASP A 122 17.92 -16.17 -17.27
C ASP A 122 19.08 -16.07 -16.26
N LYS A 123 19.42 -14.85 -15.84
CA LYS A 123 20.44 -14.58 -14.83
C LYS A 123 19.84 -13.78 -13.67
N LEU A 124 20.23 -14.16 -12.47
CA LEU A 124 19.93 -13.45 -11.24
C LEU A 124 21.09 -12.49 -10.92
N TYR A 125 20.76 -11.25 -10.63
CA TYR A 125 21.68 -10.24 -10.12
C TYR A 125 21.30 -9.99 -8.67
N CYS A 126 21.99 -10.68 -7.76
CA CYS A 126 21.66 -10.68 -6.33
C CYS A 126 22.63 -9.79 -5.57
N PHE A 127 22.09 -8.91 -4.72
CA PHE A 127 22.86 -7.88 -4.04
C PHE A 127 22.74 -7.99 -2.51
N ASP A 128 23.83 -7.65 -1.86
CA ASP A 128 23.89 -7.31 -0.44
C ASP A 128 24.27 -5.82 -0.27
N ASN A 129 24.60 -5.40 0.96
CA ASN A 129 24.95 -4.00 1.24
C ASN A 129 26.23 -3.51 0.52
N SER A 130 27.05 -4.38 -0.05
CA SER A 130 28.41 -4.06 -0.52
C SER A 130 28.67 -4.45 -1.96
N LYS A 131 27.98 -5.45 -2.48
CA LYS A 131 28.28 -6.05 -3.78
C LYS A 131 27.03 -6.63 -4.44
N THR A 132 27.14 -6.86 -5.75
CA THR A 132 26.21 -7.68 -6.52
C THR A 132 26.96 -8.86 -7.12
N ASP A 133 26.38 -10.05 -7.04
CA ASP A 133 26.84 -11.25 -7.71
C ASP A 133 25.85 -11.64 -8.81
N MET A 134 26.36 -12.14 -9.92
CA MET A 134 25.56 -12.70 -11.02
C MET A 134 25.51 -14.22 -10.87
N LEU A 135 24.31 -14.77 -10.82
CA LEU A 135 24.05 -16.20 -10.66
C LEU A 135 23.16 -16.72 -11.80
N ASP A 136 23.19 -18.04 -12.00
CA ASP A 136 22.16 -18.71 -12.80
C ASP A 136 20.86 -18.90 -11.98
N LEU A 137 19.81 -19.40 -12.62
CA LEU A 137 18.51 -19.65 -11.96
C LEU A 137 18.54 -20.80 -10.93
N ASN A 138 19.65 -21.54 -10.81
CA ASN A 138 19.91 -22.56 -9.79
C ASN A 138 20.83 -22.03 -8.68
N LEU A 139 21.14 -20.73 -8.67
CA LEU A 139 22.00 -20.03 -7.72
C LEU A 139 23.49 -20.41 -7.79
N ASN A 140 23.97 -20.97 -8.90
CA ASN A 140 25.40 -21.11 -9.15
C ASN A 140 25.97 -19.74 -9.51
N ILE A 141 27.05 -19.35 -8.84
CA ILE A 141 27.72 -18.08 -9.11
C ILE A 141 28.37 -18.13 -10.49
N ILE A 142 27.95 -17.27 -11.40
CA ILE A 142 28.57 -17.07 -12.70
C ILE A 142 29.70 -16.05 -12.58
N LYS A 143 29.49 -14.96 -11.84
CA LYS A 143 30.50 -13.93 -11.60
C LYS A 143 30.24 -13.23 -10.27
N SER A 144 31.27 -13.06 -9.46
CA SER A 144 31.18 -12.40 -8.15
C SER A 144 31.62 -10.95 -8.22
N ASN A 145 31.05 -10.12 -7.32
CA ASN A 145 31.44 -8.73 -7.07
C ASN A 145 31.50 -7.88 -8.34
N ILE A 146 30.41 -7.88 -9.10
CA ILE A 146 30.32 -7.15 -10.37
C ILE A 146 30.05 -5.66 -10.22
N GLY A 147 29.90 -5.15 -8.99
CA GLY A 147 29.63 -3.75 -8.65
C GLY A 147 28.32 -3.59 -7.89
N SER A 148 28.00 -2.37 -7.45
CA SER A 148 26.77 -2.09 -6.70
C SER A 148 25.60 -1.66 -7.60
N ASN A 149 25.86 -0.86 -8.63
CA ASN A 149 24.84 -0.31 -9.53
C ASN A 149 24.98 -0.96 -10.91
N ILE A 150 24.17 -1.96 -11.19
CA ILE A 150 24.25 -2.80 -12.39
C ILE A 150 23.11 -2.46 -13.34
N VAL A 151 23.43 -2.35 -14.63
CA VAL A 151 22.48 -2.22 -15.73
C VAL A 151 22.58 -3.48 -16.60
N PRO A 152 21.74 -4.51 -16.41
CA PRO A 152 21.74 -5.74 -17.20
C PRO A 152 21.28 -5.46 -18.63
N ILE A 153 22.05 -5.93 -19.62
CA ILE A 153 21.72 -5.77 -21.04
C ILE A 153 21.98 -7.07 -21.78
N LYS A 154 20.91 -7.68 -22.29
CA LYS A 154 21.00 -8.99 -22.98
C LYS A 154 21.83 -9.98 -22.15
N ASP A 155 22.96 -10.47 -22.71
CA ASP A 155 23.83 -11.44 -22.06
C ASP A 155 24.96 -10.82 -21.24
N THR A 156 25.03 -9.50 -21.14
CA THR A 156 26.06 -8.74 -20.42
C THR A 156 25.44 -7.76 -19.42
N TYR A 157 26.27 -6.98 -18.81
CA TYR A 157 25.85 -5.90 -17.90
C TYR A 157 26.82 -4.72 -18.00
N TYR A 158 26.33 -3.54 -17.69
CA TYR A 158 27.13 -2.34 -17.48
C TYR A 158 27.13 -1.97 -16.00
N VAL A 159 28.12 -1.22 -15.57
CA VAL A 159 28.28 -0.79 -14.19
C VAL A 159 28.26 0.73 -14.10
N ILE A 160 27.55 1.28 -13.14
CA ILE A 160 27.59 2.70 -12.81
C ILE A 160 28.64 2.93 -11.71
N LYS A 161 29.57 3.85 -11.97
CA LYS A 161 30.56 4.32 -10.99
C LYS A 161 30.60 5.84 -11.05
N GLU A 162 30.41 6.51 -9.91
CA GLU A 162 30.45 7.98 -9.82
C GLU A 162 29.60 8.69 -10.90
N ASN A 163 28.38 8.19 -11.15
CA ASN A 163 27.44 8.65 -12.17
C ASN A 163 27.78 8.25 -13.64
N ASP A 164 28.96 7.75 -13.92
CA ASP A 164 29.37 7.33 -15.27
C ASP A 164 29.00 5.85 -15.53
N LEU A 165 28.65 5.52 -16.78
CA LEU A 165 28.34 4.16 -17.22
C LEU A 165 29.55 3.49 -17.87
N TYR A 166 29.89 2.29 -17.41
CA TYR A 166 31.05 1.53 -17.86
C TYR A 166 30.64 0.19 -18.47
N ASP A 167 31.32 -0.19 -19.55
CA ASP A 167 31.43 -1.57 -20.02
C ASP A 167 32.82 -2.10 -19.63
N ASN A 168 32.87 -2.95 -18.62
CA ASN A 168 34.09 -3.34 -17.93
C ASN A 168 34.86 -2.11 -17.40
N GLU A 169 35.98 -1.74 -17.99
CA GLU A 169 36.78 -0.57 -17.62
C GLU A 169 36.60 0.62 -18.58
N ASN A 170 35.82 0.46 -19.66
CA ASN A 170 35.62 1.51 -20.66
C ASN A 170 34.40 2.34 -20.32
N ILE A 171 34.57 3.66 -20.27
CA ILE A 171 33.46 4.61 -20.15
C ILE A 171 32.65 4.63 -21.43
N ILE A 172 31.39 4.22 -21.40
CA ILE A 172 30.47 4.29 -22.54
C ILE A 172 29.53 5.51 -22.47
N TYR A 173 29.36 6.07 -21.27
CA TYR A 173 28.67 7.32 -21.06
C TYR A 173 29.29 8.06 -19.90
N LYS A 174 29.65 9.32 -20.11
CA LYS A 174 30.18 10.22 -19.08
C LYS A 174 29.13 11.25 -18.70
N PHE A 175 28.75 11.24 -17.43
CA PHE A 175 27.78 12.19 -16.89
C PHE A 175 28.42 13.58 -16.71
N ASP A 176 27.70 14.63 -17.10
CA ASP A 176 28.20 16.01 -16.96
C ASP A 176 28.00 16.55 -15.52
N ASN A 177 28.87 16.11 -14.62
CA ASN A 177 28.89 16.58 -13.23
C ASN A 177 29.13 18.08 -13.10
N SER A 178 29.64 18.76 -14.10
CA SER A 178 29.85 20.22 -14.06
C SER A 178 28.54 20.98 -14.21
N LYS A 179 27.62 20.46 -15.02
CA LYS A 179 26.29 21.01 -15.26
C LYS A 179 25.26 20.56 -14.22
N TYR A 180 25.39 19.33 -13.71
CA TYR A 180 24.44 18.69 -12.81
C TYR A 180 25.12 18.29 -11.49
N LYS A 181 25.65 19.27 -10.75
CA LYS A 181 26.54 19.06 -9.59
C LYS A 181 25.96 18.21 -8.46
N ASN A 182 24.63 18.31 -8.19
CA ASN A 182 23.99 17.69 -7.04
C ASN A 182 23.20 16.44 -7.43
N TYR A 183 23.33 16.01 -8.68
CA TYR A 183 22.62 14.85 -9.17
C TYR A 183 23.45 13.58 -8.97
N GLU A 184 22.79 12.56 -8.41
CA GLU A 184 23.36 11.22 -8.26
C GLU A 184 22.54 10.23 -9.05
N TYR A 185 23.22 9.17 -9.55
CA TYR A 185 22.54 8.07 -10.22
C TYR A 185 21.46 7.46 -9.31
N TYR A 186 20.28 7.27 -9.86
CA TYR A 186 19.12 6.75 -9.16
C TYR A 186 18.62 5.42 -9.72
N ASP A 187 18.43 5.36 -11.06
CA ASP A 187 17.80 4.20 -11.71
C ASP A 187 18.09 4.16 -13.22
N TYR A 188 17.67 3.12 -13.90
CA TYR A 188 17.80 2.97 -15.35
C TYR A 188 16.54 2.40 -15.98
N GLU A 189 16.41 2.58 -17.31
CA GLU A 189 15.42 1.91 -18.14
C GLU A 189 16.00 1.58 -19.52
N ILE A 190 15.54 0.47 -20.09
CA ILE A 190 15.92 0.04 -21.43
C ILE A 190 14.67 -0.02 -22.30
N ILE A 191 14.58 0.92 -23.25
CA ILE A 191 13.45 1.03 -24.18
C ILE A 191 13.97 0.87 -25.60
N ASN A 192 13.48 -0.11 -26.35
CA ASN A 192 13.88 -0.35 -27.73
C ASN A 192 15.41 -0.42 -27.92
N ASN A 193 16.11 -1.12 -27.01
CA ASN A 193 17.57 -1.21 -26.95
C ASN A 193 18.32 0.12 -26.72
N LYS A 194 17.62 1.16 -26.24
CA LYS A 194 18.23 2.39 -25.76
C LYS A 194 18.23 2.40 -24.25
N ILE A 195 19.31 2.86 -23.66
CA ILE A 195 19.45 2.98 -22.23
C ILE A 195 19.14 4.42 -21.84
N TYR A 196 18.28 4.57 -20.86
CA TYR A 196 17.95 5.81 -20.20
C TYR A 196 18.41 5.71 -18.75
N LEU A 197 19.21 6.68 -18.28
CA LEU A 197 19.68 6.74 -16.90
C LEU A 197 18.96 7.87 -16.19
N TYR A 198 18.50 7.58 -14.98
CA TYR A 198 17.81 8.53 -14.13
C TYR A 198 18.76 8.99 -13.04
N TYR A 199 18.78 10.29 -12.80
CA TYR A 199 19.56 10.92 -11.74
C TYR A 199 18.65 11.78 -10.87
N PHE A 200 18.92 11.82 -9.58
CA PHE A 200 18.14 12.54 -8.59
C PHE A 200 18.99 13.57 -7.86
N ASP A 201 18.45 14.77 -7.72
CA ASP A 201 18.99 15.86 -6.91
C ASP A 201 18.26 15.86 -5.56
N TYR A 202 18.94 15.37 -4.53
CA TYR A 202 18.37 15.26 -3.17
C TYR A 202 18.09 16.62 -2.52
N ASP A 203 18.89 17.65 -2.86
CA ASP A 203 18.71 19.00 -2.30
C ASP A 203 17.47 19.70 -2.84
N ASN A 204 17.18 19.51 -4.14
CA ASN A 204 16.10 20.18 -4.83
C ASN A 204 14.89 19.27 -5.10
N ASN A 205 14.97 17.98 -4.73
CA ASN A 205 13.94 16.97 -4.96
C ASN A 205 13.50 16.92 -6.44
N LYS A 206 14.47 16.78 -7.35
CA LYS A 206 14.24 16.80 -8.80
C LYS A 206 14.92 15.64 -9.50
N TYR A 207 14.27 15.13 -10.54
CA TYR A 207 14.84 14.10 -11.42
C TYR A 207 15.23 14.67 -12.78
N ILE A 208 16.29 14.10 -13.36
CA ILE A 208 16.58 14.18 -14.79
C ILE A 208 16.69 12.77 -15.37
N VAL A 209 16.36 12.65 -16.64
CA VAL A 209 16.55 11.41 -17.43
C VAL A 209 17.50 11.70 -18.58
N CYS A 210 18.51 10.86 -18.77
CA CYS A 210 19.55 11.01 -19.77
C CYS A 210 19.48 9.87 -20.79
N ASP A 211 19.27 10.19 -22.07
CA ASP A 211 19.46 9.25 -23.20
C ASP A 211 20.97 9.14 -23.49
N ILE A 212 21.55 7.99 -23.17
CA ILE A 212 23.02 7.80 -23.29
C ILE A 212 23.54 7.85 -24.72
N ARG A 213 22.72 7.49 -25.73
CA ARG A 213 23.14 7.55 -27.15
C ARG A 213 23.29 8.96 -27.66
N ASN A 214 22.34 9.83 -27.27
CA ASN A 214 22.26 11.20 -27.73
C ASN A 214 23.02 12.17 -26.83
N ASN A 215 23.51 11.69 -25.70
CA ASN A 215 24.14 12.49 -24.63
C ASN A 215 23.25 13.69 -24.22
N LYS A 216 21.94 13.48 -24.10
CA LYS A 216 20.96 14.51 -23.76
C LYS A 216 20.22 14.14 -22.49
N CYS A 217 20.26 15.04 -21.52
CA CYS A 217 19.48 14.94 -20.29
C CYS A 217 18.32 15.93 -20.32
N LYS A 218 17.18 15.53 -19.75
CA LYS A 218 15.96 16.30 -19.65
C LYS A 218 15.43 16.27 -18.22
N ASN A 219 14.87 17.39 -17.78
CA ASN A 219 14.18 17.45 -16.50
C ASN A 219 12.90 16.64 -16.56
N ILE A 220 12.65 15.87 -15.53
CA ILE A 220 11.35 15.24 -15.30
C ILE A 220 10.47 16.27 -14.57
N PRO A 221 9.24 16.54 -15.05
CA PRO A 221 8.40 17.62 -14.51
C PRO A 221 7.79 17.32 -13.13
N SER A 222 8.15 16.21 -12.51
CA SER A 222 7.66 15.78 -11.20
C SER A 222 8.81 15.32 -10.31
N ASN A 223 8.61 15.40 -9.01
CA ASN A 223 9.48 14.80 -8.00
C ASN A 223 9.20 13.31 -7.76
N ARG A 224 8.33 12.68 -8.56
CA ARG A 224 7.95 11.28 -8.51
C ARG A 224 7.58 10.82 -9.90
N TYR A 225 7.93 9.61 -10.24
CA TYR A 225 7.55 8.98 -11.50
C TYR A 225 7.45 7.48 -11.34
N THR A 226 6.70 6.85 -12.24
CA THR A 226 6.71 5.40 -12.42
C THR A 226 7.00 5.08 -13.87
N LYS A 227 7.74 4.02 -14.12
CA LYS A 227 8.10 3.59 -15.47
C LYS A 227 6.93 2.87 -16.14
N TYR A 228 6.80 3.04 -17.45
CA TYR A 228 5.91 2.25 -18.29
C TYR A 228 6.51 2.08 -19.69
N ASN A 229 6.06 1.14 -20.47
CA ASN A 229 6.57 0.68 -21.79
C ASN A 229 7.61 1.57 -22.52
N ASN A 230 7.29 2.83 -22.81
CA ASN A 230 8.13 3.74 -23.60
C ASN A 230 8.54 5.00 -22.82
N GLY A 231 8.36 5.04 -21.52
CA GLY A 231 8.66 6.23 -20.76
C GLY A 231 8.22 6.18 -19.31
N ILE A 232 7.77 7.32 -18.82
CA ILE A 232 7.38 7.52 -17.43
C ILE A 232 5.98 8.11 -17.35
N TYR A 233 5.31 7.86 -16.24
CA TYR A 233 4.03 8.49 -15.95
C TYR A 233 3.98 9.00 -14.51
N PHE A 234 3.06 9.93 -14.30
CA PHE A 234 2.75 10.51 -13.00
C PHE A 234 1.27 10.39 -12.75
N VAL A 235 0.90 9.96 -11.57
CA VAL A 235 -0.49 9.96 -11.12
C VAL A 235 -0.65 11.09 -10.12
N ASN A 236 -1.40 12.12 -10.50
CA ASN A 236 -1.81 13.20 -9.62
C ASN A 236 -3.22 12.94 -9.09
N LYS A 237 -3.68 13.80 -8.20
CA LYS A 237 -5.00 13.67 -7.57
C LYS A 237 -6.16 13.55 -8.59
N ASP A 238 -6.08 14.28 -9.69
CA ASP A 238 -7.15 14.44 -10.68
C ASP A 238 -6.73 14.14 -12.13
N ASN A 239 -5.50 13.67 -12.35
CA ASN A 239 -5.02 13.36 -13.68
C ASN A 239 -3.87 12.35 -13.72
N VAL A 240 -3.66 11.77 -14.90
CA VAL A 240 -2.49 10.98 -15.27
C VAL A 240 -1.71 11.73 -16.35
N GLU A 241 -0.44 11.95 -16.14
CA GLU A 241 0.46 12.53 -17.12
C GLU A 241 1.45 11.48 -17.62
N LEU A 242 1.53 11.32 -18.94
CA LEU A 242 2.43 10.39 -19.60
C LEU A 242 3.52 11.18 -20.31
N TYR A 243 4.76 10.72 -20.18
CA TYR A 243 5.89 11.28 -20.88
C TYR A 243 6.62 10.17 -21.65
N ASP A 244 6.46 10.16 -22.97
CA ASP A 244 7.11 9.21 -23.87
C ASP A 244 8.57 9.65 -24.13
N LEU A 245 9.52 8.89 -23.61
CA LEU A 245 10.95 9.15 -23.74
C LEU A 245 11.48 8.96 -25.17
N THR A 246 10.76 8.18 -25.99
CA THR A 246 11.19 7.89 -27.37
C THR A 246 10.79 8.99 -28.34
N THR A 247 9.63 9.60 -28.13
CA THR A 247 9.05 10.64 -29.01
C THR A 247 9.13 12.04 -28.43
N ASP A 248 9.51 12.17 -27.14
CA ASP A 248 9.56 13.43 -26.41
C ASP A 248 8.20 14.12 -26.28
N LYS A 249 7.13 13.33 -26.22
CA LYS A 249 5.76 13.84 -26.11
C LYS A 249 5.23 13.68 -24.70
N GLN A 250 4.55 14.71 -24.23
CA GLN A 250 3.77 14.68 -23.00
C GLN A 250 2.28 14.64 -23.33
N SER A 251 1.53 13.84 -22.60
CA SER A 251 0.07 13.74 -22.70
C SER A 251 -0.51 13.78 -21.29
N LYS A 252 -1.65 14.47 -21.15
CA LYS A 252 -2.36 14.60 -19.87
C LYS A 252 -3.79 14.14 -20.05
N TYR A 253 -4.25 13.30 -19.11
CA TYR A 253 -5.61 12.75 -19.06
C TYR A 253 -6.23 13.08 -17.70
N ASN A 254 -7.34 13.81 -17.72
CA ASN A 254 -8.06 14.13 -16.49
C ASN A 254 -8.85 12.92 -16.00
N LEU A 255 -8.83 12.71 -14.70
CA LEU A 255 -9.62 11.66 -14.03
C LEU A 255 -10.84 12.31 -13.36
N SER A 256 -12.00 11.71 -13.53
CA SER A 256 -13.25 12.22 -12.94
C SER A 256 -13.34 12.00 -11.43
N ILE A 257 -12.46 11.19 -10.85
CA ILE A 257 -12.44 10.90 -9.42
C ILE A 257 -11.15 11.43 -8.82
N ASN A 258 -11.28 12.33 -7.85
CA ASN A 258 -10.16 12.74 -7.02
C ASN A 258 -9.64 11.55 -6.21
N ARG A 259 -8.34 11.32 -6.25
CA ARG A 259 -7.69 10.24 -5.54
C ARG A 259 -6.86 10.78 -4.39
N SER A 260 -6.87 10.07 -3.28
CA SER A 260 -5.83 10.26 -2.27
C SER A 260 -4.48 9.92 -2.91
N GLU A 261 -3.42 10.61 -2.52
CA GLU A 261 -2.08 10.28 -2.97
C GLU A 261 -1.74 8.84 -2.54
N SER A 262 -1.82 7.90 -3.47
CA SER A 262 -1.33 6.54 -3.29
C SER A 262 -0.12 6.34 -4.18
N TYR A 263 0.94 5.80 -3.61
CA TYR A 263 2.16 5.45 -4.35
C TYR A 263 2.06 4.09 -5.03
N THR A 264 1.07 3.29 -4.67
CA THR A 264 0.90 1.93 -5.18
C THR A 264 0.00 1.95 -6.40
N ASN A 265 0.61 2.10 -7.57
CA ASN A 265 -0.08 2.09 -8.86
C ASN A 265 0.80 1.51 -9.97
N TYR A 266 0.18 1.06 -11.06
CA TYR A 266 0.85 0.53 -12.23
C TYR A 266 0.08 0.88 -13.50
N LEU A 267 0.77 1.36 -14.54
CA LEU A 267 0.17 1.66 -15.82
C LEU A 267 0.48 0.56 -16.84
N LEU A 268 -0.55 -0.04 -17.40
CA LEU A 268 -0.42 -1.06 -18.41
C LEU A 268 -1.44 -0.86 -19.53
N LYS A 269 -0.97 -0.68 -20.76
CA LYS A 269 -1.81 -0.31 -21.91
C LYS A 269 -2.58 0.99 -21.60
N ASP A 270 -3.91 0.96 -21.69
CA ASP A 270 -4.78 2.10 -21.45
C ASP A 270 -5.37 2.11 -20.02
N ASN A 271 -4.90 1.19 -19.16
CA ASN A 271 -5.39 1.03 -17.80
C ASN A 271 -4.36 1.42 -16.75
N LEU A 272 -4.80 2.25 -15.82
CA LEU A 272 -4.12 2.52 -14.56
C LEU A 272 -4.66 1.56 -13.49
N TYR A 273 -3.83 0.69 -12.99
CA TYR A 273 -4.10 -0.15 -11.82
C TYR A 273 -3.70 0.66 -10.59
N PHE A 274 -4.67 0.98 -9.76
CA PHE A 274 -4.48 1.88 -8.63
C PHE A 274 -5.02 1.24 -7.35
N TYR A 275 -4.20 1.17 -6.30
CA TYR A 275 -4.68 0.69 -5.02
C TYR A 275 -5.33 1.81 -4.22
N ASN A 276 -6.64 1.72 -4.05
CA ASN A 276 -7.39 2.59 -3.16
C ASN A 276 -7.34 2.02 -1.72
N MET A 277 -6.41 2.52 -0.92
CA MET A 277 -6.20 2.06 0.47
C MET A 277 -7.43 2.30 1.35
N ASN A 278 -8.16 3.40 1.13
CA ASN A 278 -9.32 3.76 1.92
C ASN A 278 -10.48 2.78 1.72
N LEU A 279 -10.67 2.31 0.48
CA LEU A 279 -11.69 1.34 0.12
C LEU A 279 -11.19 -0.10 0.16
N GLN A 280 -9.90 -0.31 0.37
CA GLN A 280 -9.22 -1.62 0.32
C GLN A 280 -9.56 -2.39 -0.96
N ARG A 281 -9.34 -1.72 -2.12
CA ARG A 281 -9.62 -2.30 -3.43
C ARG A 281 -8.62 -1.88 -4.48
N LEU A 282 -8.42 -2.76 -5.45
CA LEU A 282 -7.76 -2.45 -6.71
C LEU A 282 -8.76 -1.79 -7.64
N GLU A 283 -8.52 -0.56 -8.02
CA GLU A 283 -9.24 0.15 -9.09
C GLU A 283 -8.48 -0.02 -10.40
N ILE A 284 -9.19 -0.37 -11.47
CA ILE A 284 -8.65 -0.51 -12.83
C ILE A 284 -9.33 0.57 -13.69
N ILE A 285 -8.59 1.63 -13.96
CA ILE A 285 -9.10 2.84 -14.57
C ILE A 285 -8.65 2.91 -16.02
N ASN A 286 -9.59 2.84 -16.95
CA ASN A 286 -9.29 3.27 -18.31
C ASN A 286 -9.18 4.79 -18.32
N TYR A 287 -7.95 5.31 -18.30
CA TYR A 287 -7.71 6.75 -18.16
C TYR A 287 -8.08 7.56 -19.41
N LYS A 288 -8.27 6.92 -20.58
CA LYS A 288 -8.73 7.59 -21.81
C LYS A 288 -10.24 7.78 -21.84
N GLU A 289 -10.98 6.77 -21.39
CA GLU A 289 -12.44 6.74 -21.39
C GLU A 289 -13.05 7.16 -20.06
N ASN A 290 -12.21 7.21 -19.02
CA ASN A 290 -12.60 7.63 -17.67
C ASN A 290 -13.65 6.71 -17.03
N ASN A 291 -13.58 5.41 -17.31
CA ASN A 291 -14.39 4.38 -16.71
C ASN A 291 -13.56 3.45 -15.81
N ILE A 292 -14.21 2.73 -14.91
CA ILE A 292 -13.54 2.04 -13.80
C ILE A 292 -14.12 0.63 -13.66
N ASP A 293 -13.24 -0.37 -13.58
CA ASP A 293 -13.52 -1.67 -12.97
C ASP A 293 -12.80 -1.74 -11.62
N TYR A 294 -13.26 -2.59 -10.71
CA TYR A 294 -12.62 -2.74 -9.41
C TYR A 294 -12.71 -4.16 -8.86
N ILE A 295 -11.77 -4.46 -7.99
CA ILE A 295 -11.65 -5.76 -7.31
C ILE A 295 -11.31 -5.48 -5.85
N ASP A 296 -12.09 -6.04 -4.92
CA ASP A 296 -11.78 -5.92 -3.49
C ASP A 296 -10.53 -6.74 -3.18
N MET A 297 -9.46 -6.05 -2.80
CA MET A 297 -8.16 -6.59 -2.44
C MET A 297 -7.55 -5.75 -1.32
N LYS A 298 -7.07 -6.42 -0.26
CA LYS A 298 -6.47 -5.77 0.89
C LYS A 298 -4.95 -5.68 0.75
N SER A 299 -4.39 -4.62 1.34
CA SER A 299 -2.94 -4.53 1.62
C SER A 299 -2.04 -4.70 0.40
N ILE A 300 -2.41 -4.16 -0.76
CA ILE A 300 -1.55 -4.18 -1.96
C ILE A 300 -0.29 -3.35 -1.68
N SER A 301 0.88 -3.97 -1.86
CA SER A 301 2.18 -3.35 -1.67
C SER A 301 2.82 -2.92 -2.98
N THR A 302 2.85 -3.78 -3.98
CA THR A 302 3.50 -3.47 -5.26
C THR A 302 2.88 -4.26 -6.42
N PHE A 303 3.14 -3.76 -7.60
CA PHE A 303 2.76 -4.38 -8.87
C PHE A 303 3.99 -4.69 -9.69
N ASP A 304 3.92 -5.75 -10.51
CA ASP A 304 4.85 -5.99 -11.59
C ASP A 304 4.12 -6.69 -12.77
N TYR A 305 4.80 -6.79 -13.91
CA TYR A 305 4.19 -7.32 -15.13
C TYR A 305 5.19 -8.18 -15.90
N TYR A 306 4.78 -9.39 -16.26
CA TYR A 306 5.57 -10.29 -17.07
C TYR A 306 4.67 -11.15 -17.95
N ASN A 307 4.93 -11.22 -19.26
CA ASN A 307 4.26 -12.10 -20.22
C ASN A 307 2.72 -12.14 -20.10
N ASN A 308 2.06 -10.98 -20.17
CA ASN A 308 0.60 -10.82 -20.05
C ASN A 308 0.02 -11.09 -18.65
N TYR A 309 0.83 -11.36 -17.66
CA TYR A 309 0.42 -11.48 -16.28
C TYR A 309 0.79 -10.20 -15.51
N LEU A 310 -0.22 -9.53 -14.98
CA LEU A 310 -0.04 -8.54 -13.92
C LEU A 310 -0.03 -9.31 -12.60
N TYR A 311 1.06 -9.22 -11.85
CA TYR A 311 1.07 -9.78 -10.54
C TYR A 311 1.13 -8.69 -9.47
N ILE A 312 0.50 -8.96 -8.34
CA ILE A 312 0.24 -8.01 -7.27
C ILE A 312 0.72 -8.65 -5.99
N TYR A 313 1.70 -8.06 -5.36
CA TYR A 313 2.16 -8.47 -4.04
C TYR A 313 1.35 -7.75 -2.96
N THR A 314 0.91 -8.50 -1.94
CA THR A 314 0.20 -7.96 -0.77
C THR A 314 0.96 -8.23 0.51
N TYR A 315 0.87 -7.29 1.44
CA TYR A 315 1.40 -7.44 2.78
C TYR A 315 0.26 -7.73 3.76
N ASN A 316 0.28 -8.91 4.39
CA ASN A 316 -0.81 -9.37 5.26
C ASN A 316 -2.22 -9.38 4.63
N GLY A 317 -2.30 -9.61 3.31
CA GLY A 317 -3.56 -9.84 2.60
C GLY A 317 -4.06 -11.28 2.75
N ASP A 318 -5.23 -11.57 2.16
CA ASP A 318 -5.79 -12.94 2.14
C ASP A 318 -4.89 -13.94 1.39
N TYR A 319 -4.10 -13.43 0.44
CA TYR A 319 -3.07 -14.14 -0.34
C TYR A 319 -1.80 -13.29 -0.37
N ASP A 320 -0.64 -13.93 -0.51
CA ASP A 320 0.64 -13.22 -0.66
C ASP A 320 0.76 -12.58 -2.04
N TYR A 321 0.19 -13.24 -3.06
CA TYR A 321 0.16 -12.77 -4.44
C TYR A 321 -1.17 -12.98 -5.10
N TYR A 322 -1.52 -12.03 -5.98
CA TYR A 322 -2.56 -12.22 -6.99
C TYR A 322 -1.93 -12.12 -8.38
N ILE A 323 -2.38 -12.98 -9.28
CA ILE A 323 -2.01 -12.94 -10.70
C ILE A 323 -3.27 -12.71 -11.52
N ILE A 324 -3.23 -11.69 -12.37
CA ILE A 324 -4.29 -11.35 -13.33
C ILE A 324 -3.77 -11.65 -14.72
N ASP A 325 -4.43 -12.55 -15.45
CA ASP A 325 -4.17 -12.74 -16.87
C ASP A 325 -4.85 -11.62 -17.67
N ILE A 326 -4.08 -10.62 -18.08
CA ILE A 326 -4.56 -9.41 -18.73
C ILE A 326 -5.18 -9.69 -20.12
N ASN A 327 -4.78 -10.76 -20.79
CA ASN A 327 -5.32 -11.06 -22.10
C ASN A 327 -6.71 -11.69 -22.04
N SER A 328 -7.00 -12.41 -20.98
CA SER A 328 -8.27 -13.12 -20.79
C SER A 328 -9.19 -12.45 -19.78
N TYR A 329 -8.69 -11.48 -18.98
CA TYR A 329 -9.49 -10.75 -18.01
C TYR A 329 -10.53 -9.89 -18.73
N LYS A 330 -11.79 -10.06 -18.36
CA LYS A 330 -12.90 -9.27 -18.87
C LYS A 330 -13.19 -8.13 -17.91
N PHE A 331 -12.87 -6.92 -18.34
CA PHE A 331 -13.16 -5.71 -17.58
C PHE A 331 -14.66 -5.43 -17.54
N ASN A 332 -15.20 -5.17 -16.36
CA ASN A 332 -16.58 -4.77 -16.12
C ASN A 332 -16.61 -3.28 -15.78
N TYR A 333 -16.32 -2.44 -16.75
CA TYR A 333 -16.26 -1.01 -16.54
C TYR A 333 -17.63 -0.41 -16.24
N ILE A 334 -17.68 0.41 -15.20
CA ILE A 334 -18.78 1.33 -14.89
C ILE A 334 -18.32 2.77 -15.08
N SER A 335 -19.25 3.70 -15.26
CA SER A 335 -18.91 5.12 -15.33
C SER A 335 -18.34 5.62 -14.01
N SER A 336 -17.52 6.67 -14.05
CA SER A 336 -17.02 7.31 -12.84
C SER A 336 -18.16 7.85 -11.95
N GLU A 337 -19.26 8.31 -12.54
CA GLU A 337 -20.44 8.78 -11.81
C GLU A 337 -21.12 7.65 -11.04
N GLU A 338 -21.32 6.51 -11.69
CA GLU A 338 -21.89 5.31 -11.07
C GLU A 338 -20.97 4.79 -9.94
N TYR A 339 -19.65 4.81 -10.15
CA TYR A 339 -18.67 4.40 -9.14
C TYR A 339 -18.72 5.31 -7.91
N ILE A 340 -18.76 6.64 -8.09
CA ILE A 340 -18.88 7.60 -6.98
C ILE A 340 -20.18 7.37 -6.19
N LYS A 341 -21.28 7.13 -6.88
CA LYS A 341 -22.57 6.86 -6.24
C LYS A 341 -22.54 5.61 -5.38
N SER A 342 -21.75 4.60 -5.75
CA SER A 342 -21.59 3.37 -4.96
C SER A 342 -20.95 3.60 -3.59
N PHE A 343 -20.27 4.73 -3.34
CA PHE A 343 -19.64 5.01 -2.05
C PHE A 343 -20.64 5.19 -0.91
N ASP A 344 -21.81 5.77 -1.19
CA ASP A 344 -22.84 5.90 -0.17
C ASP A 344 -23.42 4.53 0.21
N ASP A 345 -23.57 3.62 -0.73
CA ASP A 345 -23.98 2.24 -0.45
C ASP A 345 -22.93 1.50 0.39
N ILE A 346 -21.63 1.66 0.09
CA ILE A 346 -20.52 1.10 0.87
C ILE A 346 -20.55 1.65 2.30
N LEU A 347 -20.72 2.97 2.45
CA LEU A 347 -20.80 3.63 3.76
C LEU A 347 -21.96 3.10 4.57
N ASN A 348 -23.16 3.04 3.98
CA ASN A 348 -24.37 2.56 4.66
C ASN A 348 -24.23 1.09 5.08
N ASN A 349 -23.66 0.24 4.23
CA ASN A 349 -23.37 -1.16 4.56
C ASN A 349 -22.36 -1.27 5.71
N LYS A 350 -21.32 -0.44 5.72
CA LYS A 350 -20.30 -0.43 6.80
C LYS A 350 -20.91 0.00 8.14
N ILE A 351 -21.74 1.05 8.13
CA ILE A 351 -22.47 1.52 9.34
C ILE A 351 -23.36 0.39 9.87
N LYS A 352 -24.09 -0.28 8.99
CA LYS A 352 -24.93 -1.42 9.37
C LYS A 352 -24.11 -2.58 9.94
N GLU A 353 -22.97 -2.94 9.30
CA GLU A 353 -22.05 -3.98 9.79
C GLU A 353 -21.56 -3.66 11.21
N ILE A 354 -21.18 -2.42 11.48
CA ILE A 354 -20.75 -1.97 12.81
C ILE A 354 -21.88 -2.11 13.83
N LYS A 355 -23.09 -1.71 13.46
CA LYS A 355 -24.27 -1.87 14.33
C LYS A 355 -24.56 -3.32 14.63
N ASP A 356 -24.56 -4.17 13.62
CA ASP A 356 -24.88 -5.61 13.78
C ASP A 356 -23.81 -6.34 14.62
N LYS A 357 -22.53 -6.05 14.36
CA LYS A 357 -21.40 -6.74 15.01
C LYS A 357 -21.12 -6.24 16.42
N TYR A 358 -21.09 -4.92 16.61
CA TYR A 358 -20.66 -4.30 17.88
C TYR A 358 -21.80 -3.63 18.65
N ASN A 359 -22.98 -3.50 18.06
CA ASN A 359 -24.09 -2.75 18.66
C ASN A 359 -23.80 -1.27 18.91
N VAL A 360 -22.93 -0.65 18.09
CA VAL A 360 -22.57 0.78 18.15
C VAL A 360 -23.33 1.56 17.08
N ASN A 361 -23.85 2.75 17.44
CA ASN A 361 -24.55 3.63 16.53
C ASN A 361 -23.56 4.63 15.93
N ILE A 362 -23.43 4.66 14.60
CA ILE A 362 -22.55 5.58 13.88
C ILE A 362 -23.37 6.68 13.22
N HIS A 363 -22.97 7.93 13.43
CA HIS A 363 -23.62 9.12 12.89
C HIS A 363 -22.62 9.92 12.04
N VAL A 364 -22.98 10.20 10.79
CA VAL A 364 -22.14 10.88 9.80
C VAL A 364 -22.95 11.91 9.02
N LYS A 365 -22.27 12.85 8.39
CA LYS A 365 -22.86 13.85 7.48
C LYS A 365 -24.01 14.63 8.13
N ASP A 366 -25.24 14.46 7.66
CA ASP A 366 -26.43 15.17 8.13
C ASP A 366 -27.08 14.53 9.37
N ASP A 367 -26.64 13.33 9.77
CA ASP A 367 -27.16 12.61 10.95
C ASP A 367 -26.44 12.98 12.25
N ILE A 368 -25.91 14.19 12.35
CA ILE A 368 -25.15 14.65 13.53
C ILE A 368 -25.99 15.65 14.34
N ILE A 369 -26.16 15.34 15.63
CA ILE A 369 -26.92 16.20 16.57
C ILE A 369 -26.13 17.44 16.99
N SER A 370 -26.81 18.43 17.54
CA SER A 370 -26.18 19.57 18.20
C SER A 370 -25.72 19.20 19.61
N PHE A 371 -24.43 19.44 19.90
CA PHE A 371 -23.83 19.18 21.22
C PHE A 371 -23.96 20.39 22.15
N PRO A 372 -24.02 20.20 23.49
CA PRO A 372 -24.14 21.31 24.42
C PRO A 372 -22.91 22.22 24.43
N ASP A 373 -21.70 21.63 24.44
CA ASP A 373 -20.45 22.34 24.74
C ASP A 373 -19.58 22.64 23.49
N PHE A 374 -19.88 22.02 22.34
CA PHE A 374 -19.13 22.16 21.11
C PHE A 374 -20.01 22.49 19.92
N THR A 375 -19.43 23.22 18.96
CA THR A 375 -19.85 23.27 17.56
C THR A 375 -18.91 22.38 16.72
N TYR A 376 -19.36 21.96 15.56
CA TYR A 376 -18.57 21.14 14.65
C TYR A 376 -18.71 21.61 13.21
N LYS A 377 -17.71 21.29 12.39
CA LYS A 377 -17.85 21.33 10.92
C LYS A 377 -18.38 19.98 10.43
N LYS A 378 -19.32 20.03 9.51
CA LYS A 378 -19.75 18.84 8.77
C LYS A 378 -18.57 18.26 7.99
N TYR A 379 -18.50 16.94 7.91
CA TYR A 379 -17.51 16.22 7.11
C TYR A 379 -18.23 15.40 6.04
N ASP A 380 -17.97 15.71 4.76
CA ASP A 380 -18.73 15.18 3.63
C ASP A 380 -17.94 14.22 2.72
N ASP A 381 -16.63 14.01 2.97
CA ASP A 381 -15.81 13.08 2.19
C ASP A 381 -16.14 11.63 2.55
N THR A 382 -17.00 11.01 1.76
CA THR A 382 -17.49 9.63 1.97
C THR A 382 -16.34 8.60 2.02
N ILE A 383 -15.32 8.73 1.17
CA ILE A 383 -14.19 7.79 1.16
C ILE A 383 -13.37 7.90 2.45
N HIS A 384 -13.13 9.13 2.91
CA HIS A 384 -12.41 9.35 4.16
C HIS A 384 -13.21 8.87 5.38
N ILE A 385 -14.54 9.06 5.39
CA ILE A 385 -15.41 8.50 6.44
C ILE A 385 -15.31 6.98 6.48
N ILE A 386 -15.35 6.28 5.33
CA ILE A 386 -15.18 4.83 5.25
C ILE A 386 -13.81 4.41 5.80
N SER A 387 -12.74 5.12 5.43
CA SER A 387 -11.38 4.87 5.95
C SER A 387 -11.33 5.02 7.48
N SER A 388 -11.90 6.10 8.01
CA SER A 388 -11.97 6.34 9.46
C SER A 388 -12.75 5.24 10.18
N LEU A 389 -13.85 4.75 9.60
CA LEU A 389 -14.61 3.62 10.14
C LEU A 389 -13.79 2.31 10.13
N ASN A 390 -12.92 2.09 9.15
CA ASN A 390 -12.01 0.94 9.16
C ASN A 390 -11.01 1.02 10.32
N GLU A 391 -10.43 2.19 10.58
CA GLU A 391 -9.54 2.43 11.72
C GLU A 391 -10.27 2.24 13.06
N ILE A 392 -11.48 2.79 13.20
CA ILE A 392 -12.31 2.62 14.39
C ILE A 392 -12.65 1.14 14.64
N THR A 393 -13.03 0.42 13.59
CA THR A 393 -13.36 -1.01 13.71
C THR A 393 -12.17 -1.88 14.05
N SER A 394 -10.95 -1.50 13.67
CA SER A 394 -9.71 -2.20 14.10
C SER A 394 -9.54 -2.17 15.63
N VAL A 395 -9.98 -1.09 16.27
CA VAL A 395 -10.04 -0.98 17.74
C VAL A 395 -11.14 -1.88 18.30
N PHE A 396 -12.34 -1.83 17.72
CA PHE A 396 -13.47 -2.63 18.19
C PHE A 396 -13.20 -4.13 18.11
N ASP A 397 -12.47 -4.59 17.10
CA ASP A 397 -12.08 -5.99 16.93
C ASP A 397 -11.18 -6.51 18.07
N LYS A 398 -10.55 -5.64 18.85
CA LYS A 398 -9.76 -5.99 20.04
C LYS A 398 -10.61 -6.14 21.30
N LEU A 399 -11.89 -5.75 21.26
CA LEU A 399 -12.80 -5.79 22.41
C LEU A 399 -13.86 -6.88 22.21
N SER A 400 -14.50 -7.24 23.31
CA SER A 400 -15.65 -8.13 23.25
C SER A 400 -16.95 -7.35 23.04
N LYS A 401 -17.94 -7.98 22.41
CA LYS A 401 -19.28 -7.40 22.25
C LYS A 401 -19.93 -7.05 23.60
N GLU A 402 -19.62 -7.79 24.66
CA GLU A 402 -20.08 -7.54 26.02
C GLU A 402 -19.81 -6.10 26.50
N VAL A 403 -18.65 -5.54 26.16
CA VAL A 403 -18.30 -4.15 26.50
C VAL A 403 -19.28 -3.17 25.85
N PHE A 404 -19.58 -3.35 24.58
CA PHE A 404 -20.50 -2.47 23.84
C PHE A 404 -21.96 -2.66 24.26
N ASP A 405 -22.39 -3.90 24.48
CA ASP A 405 -23.75 -4.21 24.96
C ASP A 405 -23.98 -3.62 26.36
N SER A 406 -22.92 -3.46 27.17
CA SER A 406 -23.01 -2.90 28.52
C SER A 406 -23.46 -1.44 28.58
N PHE A 407 -23.31 -0.69 27.47
CA PHE A 407 -23.78 0.69 27.35
C PHE A 407 -25.29 0.82 27.17
N TYR A 408 -25.99 -0.32 26.94
CA TYR A 408 -27.44 -0.34 26.85
C TYR A 408 -28.04 -0.79 28.17
N ASP A 409 -29.00 -0.03 28.67
CA ASP A 409 -29.84 -0.43 29.80
C ASP A 409 -31.19 0.32 29.74
N LYS A 410 -31.94 0.33 30.83
CA LYS A 410 -33.25 1.03 30.89
C LYS A 410 -33.16 2.58 30.78
N ASP A 411 -32.00 3.13 31.08
CA ASP A 411 -31.77 4.59 31.14
C ASP A 411 -30.89 5.08 29.97
N TYR A 412 -30.19 4.17 29.26
CA TYR A 412 -29.25 4.50 28.21
C TYR A 412 -29.46 3.72 26.92
N GLU A 413 -29.30 4.40 25.76
CA GLU A 413 -29.54 3.90 24.40
C GLU A 413 -28.27 3.36 23.74
N GLY A 414 -27.17 3.17 24.49
CA GLY A 414 -25.93 2.60 24.02
C GLY A 414 -24.84 3.60 23.64
N LEU A 415 -23.80 3.10 23.00
CA LEU A 415 -22.71 3.91 22.49
C LEU A 415 -23.04 4.48 21.12
N HIS A 416 -22.88 5.80 21.00
CA HIS A 416 -23.06 6.58 19.78
C HIS A 416 -21.76 7.28 19.39
N MET A 417 -21.33 7.12 18.15
CA MET A 417 -20.16 7.80 17.61
C MET A 417 -20.56 8.77 16.52
N TYR A 418 -20.15 10.02 16.68
CA TYR A 418 -20.41 11.12 15.75
C TYR A 418 -19.12 11.52 15.05
N LEU A 419 -19.01 11.25 13.74
CA LEU A 419 -17.81 11.54 12.94
C LEU A 419 -17.97 12.91 12.27
N THR A 420 -17.19 13.87 12.73
CA THR A 420 -17.28 15.29 12.34
C THR A 420 -15.97 15.75 11.68
N GLY A 421 -15.97 16.96 11.18
CA GLY A 421 -14.76 17.75 10.97
C GLY A 421 -14.33 18.47 12.25
N GLU A 422 -13.75 19.65 12.11
CA GLU A 422 -13.21 20.44 13.23
C GLU A 422 -14.25 20.70 14.34
N LEU A 423 -13.88 20.34 15.57
CA LEU A 423 -14.65 20.61 16.79
C LEU A 423 -14.19 21.92 17.42
N LYS A 424 -15.12 22.79 17.83
CA LYS A 424 -14.80 24.05 18.52
C LYS A 424 -15.61 24.19 19.80
N PRO A 425 -14.98 24.49 20.96
CA PRO A 425 -15.69 24.81 22.17
C PRO A 425 -16.64 26.02 21.98
N LYS A 426 -17.85 25.96 22.51
CA LYS A 426 -18.80 27.09 22.50
C LYS A 426 -18.38 28.20 23.44
N ASP A 427 -17.72 27.86 24.56
CA ASP A 427 -17.18 28.83 25.50
C ASP A 427 -15.77 29.24 25.07
N MET A 428 -15.63 30.42 24.48
CA MET A 428 -14.33 30.98 24.05
C MET A 428 -13.39 31.36 25.21
N LYS A 429 -13.84 31.31 26.47
CA LYS A 429 -12.97 31.50 27.64
C LYS A 429 -12.06 30.31 27.90
N THR A 430 -12.38 29.14 27.39
CA THR A 430 -11.49 28.02 27.36
C THR A 430 -10.51 28.22 26.21
N GLN A 431 -9.24 28.51 26.49
CA GLN A 431 -8.13 28.61 25.51
C GLN A 431 -7.75 27.25 24.92
N TYR A 432 -8.74 26.38 24.64
CA TYR A 432 -8.45 25.09 24.05
C TYR A 432 -8.45 25.22 22.53
N SER A 433 -7.39 24.68 21.93
CA SER A 433 -7.37 24.27 20.53
C SER A 433 -8.53 23.29 20.28
N SER A 434 -8.99 23.22 19.04
CA SER A 434 -9.97 22.23 18.60
C SER A 434 -9.57 20.82 19.10
N PRO A 435 -10.41 20.15 19.92
CA PRO A 435 -10.07 18.79 20.38
C PRO A 435 -10.13 17.81 19.21
N ALA A 436 -9.29 16.77 19.26
CA ALA A 436 -9.32 15.70 18.28
C ALA A 436 -10.56 14.81 18.44
N ALA A 437 -10.94 14.56 19.68
CA ALA A 437 -12.14 13.82 20.04
C ALA A 437 -12.68 14.30 21.40
N TYR A 438 -13.85 13.85 21.75
CA TYR A 438 -14.52 14.23 22.99
C TYR A 438 -15.59 13.21 23.37
N SER A 439 -15.60 12.78 24.63
CA SER A 439 -16.62 11.90 25.19
C SER A 439 -17.58 12.63 26.14
N LEU A 440 -18.86 12.27 26.11
CA LEU A 440 -19.87 12.80 27.02
C LEU A 440 -21.05 11.83 27.14
N ILE A 441 -21.86 12.05 28.20
CA ILE A 441 -23.19 11.47 28.29
C ILE A 441 -24.21 12.59 28.02
N TYR A 442 -25.02 12.40 26.98
CA TYR A 442 -26.02 13.38 26.61
C TYR A 442 -27.24 12.72 25.97
N LYS A 443 -28.47 13.13 26.33
CA LYS A 443 -29.73 12.56 25.83
C LYS A 443 -29.78 11.03 25.93
N ASN A 444 -29.41 10.47 27.08
CA ASN A 444 -29.39 9.04 27.35
C ASN A 444 -28.44 8.23 26.43
N GLN A 445 -27.42 8.88 25.87
CA GLN A 445 -26.43 8.26 25.01
C GLN A 445 -25.02 8.38 25.63
N TYR A 446 -24.23 7.32 25.57
CA TYR A 446 -22.79 7.40 25.72
C TYR A 446 -22.23 7.83 24.38
N ILE A 447 -21.58 8.98 24.32
CA ILE A 447 -21.19 9.63 23.07
C ILE A 447 -19.67 9.70 22.96
N ILE A 448 -19.16 9.39 21.76
CA ILE A 448 -17.84 9.78 21.27
C ILE A 448 -18.04 10.68 20.06
N THR A 449 -17.51 11.90 20.09
CA THR A 449 -17.48 12.78 18.92
C THR A 449 -16.04 12.91 18.46
N MET A 450 -15.78 12.69 17.17
CA MET A 450 -14.42 12.66 16.60
C MET A 450 -14.28 13.63 15.44
N ASN A 451 -13.21 14.41 15.44
CA ASN A 451 -12.74 15.15 14.28
C ASN A 451 -11.90 14.20 13.40
N ILE A 452 -12.55 13.55 12.44
CA ILE A 452 -11.88 12.60 11.53
C ILE A 452 -10.99 13.27 10.48
N GLY A 453 -11.00 14.60 10.36
CA GLY A 453 -10.05 15.36 9.55
C GLY A 453 -8.63 15.41 10.14
N ILE A 454 -8.43 14.88 11.36
CA ILE A 454 -7.15 14.73 12.04
C ILE A 454 -6.77 13.24 12.00
N PHE A 455 -5.55 12.93 11.57
CA PHE A 455 -5.03 11.55 11.63
C PHE A 455 -4.88 11.12 13.10
N ALA A 456 -5.29 9.93 13.44
CA ALA A 456 -5.18 9.22 14.73
C ALA A 456 -6.54 8.70 15.25
N ASN A 457 -7.41 8.23 14.35
CA ASN A 457 -8.74 7.75 14.74
C ASN A 457 -8.67 6.55 15.69
N GLU A 458 -7.71 5.61 15.51
CA GLU A 458 -7.50 4.48 16.43
C GLU A 458 -7.17 4.97 17.84
N THR A 459 -6.18 5.85 17.97
CA THR A 459 -5.73 6.42 19.24
C THR A 459 -6.87 7.15 19.96
N ASN A 460 -7.56 8.04 19.23
CA ASN A 460 -8.68 8.80 19.78
C ASN A 460 -9.84 7.88 20.18
N THR A 461 -10.12 6.83 19.38
CA THR A 461 -11.16 5.85 19.72
C THR A 461 -10.82 5.11 21.00
N CYS A 462 -9.60 4.63 21.18
CA CYS A 462 -9.15 3.98 22.41
C CYS A 462 -9.32 4.92 23.63
N HIS A 463 -8.86 6.16 23.50
CA HIS A 463 -8.89 7.16 24.55
C HIS A 463 -10.33 7.45 25.02
N GLU A 464 -11.19 7.86 24.10
CA GLU A 464 -12.56 8.27 24.40
C GLU A 464 -13.45 7.07 24.81
N LEU A 465 -13.15 5.88 24.30
CA LEU A 465 -13.85 4.68 24.73
C LEU A 465 -13.58 4.35 26.19
N MET A 466 -12.34 4.57 26.68
CA MET A 466 -12.04 4.36 28.10
C MET A 466 -12.82 5.29 29.00
N HIS A 467 -12.99 6.58 28.64
CA HIS A 467 -13.84 7.50 29.37
C HIS A 467 -15.30 7.01 29.44
N ASN A 468 -15.84 6.50 28.33
CA ASN A 468 -17.20 5.95 28.32
C ASN A 468 -17.30 4.66 29.14
N ILE A 469 -16.29 3.77 29.11
CA ILE A 469 -16.25 2.57 29.96
C ILE A 469 -16.24 2.98 31.46
N GLU A 470 -15.40 3.95 31.84
CA GLU A 470 -15.36 4.48 33.20
C GLU A 470 -16.73 5.05 33.63
N ASN A 471 -17.31 5.90 32.79
CA ASN A 471 -18.62 6.49 33.04
C ASN A 471 -19.72 5.42 33.18
N ASN A 472 -19.71 4.40 32.33
CA ASN A 472 -20.69 3.31 32.40
C ASN A 472 -20.54 2.49 33.69
N LEU A 473 -19.31 2.17 34.11
CA LEU A 473 -19.07 1.48 35.38
C LEU A 473 -19.47 2.34 36.57
N ASN A 474 -19.12 3.63 36.58
CA ASN A 474 -19.51 4.58 37.62
C ASN A 474 -21.04 4.68 37.76
N ASN A 475 -21.78 4.73 36.65
CA ASN A 475 -23.26 4.75 36.67
C ASN A 475 -23.85 3.45 37.24
N LYS A 476 -23.13 2.34 37.18
CA LYS A 476 -23.51 1.05 37.79
C LYS A 476 -23.05 0.89 39.24
N GLY A 477 -22.42 1.94 39.81
CA GLY A 477 -21.88 1.92 41.16
C GLY A 477 -20.55 1.18 41.31
N GLU A 478 -19.88 0.91 40.17
CA GLU A 478 -18.60 0.19 40.11
C GLU A 478 -17.48 1.21 39.84
N TYR A 479 -16.43 1.18 40.64
CA TYR A 479 -15.39 2.23 40.61
C TYR A 479 -14.00 1.65 40.54
N PHE A 480 -13.08 2.38 39.92
CA PHE A 480 -11.63 2.11 39.96
C PHE A 480 -11.00 2.61 41.27
N SER A 481 -11.50 2.11 42.41
CA SER A 481 -11.27 2.65 43.75
C SER A 481 -9.79 2.67 44.19
N ASP A 482 -8.98 1.75 43.69
CA ASP A 482 -7.58 1.61 44.05
C ASP A 482 -6.60 2.31 43.06
N TRP A 483 -7.12 3.00 42.03
CA TRP A 483 -6.32 3.67 41.03
C TRP A 483 -5.34 4.67 41.64
N TYR A 484 -5.81 5.47 42.63
CA TYR A 484 -4.98 6.45 43.33
C TYR A 484 -3.79 5.83 44.09
N LYS A 485 -3.93 4.60 44.54
CA LYS A 485 -2.84 3.88 45.27
C LYS A 485 -1.67 3.51 44.36
N LEU A 486 -1.84 3.58 43.03
CA LEU A 486 -0.80 3.31 42.05
C LEU A 486 0.12 4.51 41.78
N ASN A 487 -0.26 5.69 42.28
CA ASN A 487 0.47 6.93 42.10
C ASN A 487 1.55 7.11 43.18
N PRO A 488 2.48 8.10 43.05
CA PRO A 488 3.46 8.43 44.07
C PRO A 488 2.77 8.81 45.37
N LYS A 489 3.38 8.46 46.53
CA LYS A 489 2.87 8.88 47.84
C LYS A 489 2.66 10.40 47.88
N LYS A 490 1.51 10.85 48.36
CA LYS A 490 1.11 12.27 48.45
C LYS A 490 0.96 12.97 47.07
N HIS A 491 0.87 12.21 45.97
CA HIS A 491 0.58 12.79 44.69
C HIS A 491 -0.88 13.29 44.66
N THR A 492 -1.07 14.45 44.03
CA THR A 492 -2.40 15.03 43.72
C THR A 492 -2.41 15.40 42.26
N TYR A 493 -3.44 14.98 41.54
CA TYR A 493 -3.65 15.42 40.16
C TYR A 493 -3.80 16.94 40.09
N THR A 494 -3.39 17.54 38.99
CA THR A 494 -3.39 19.00 38.84
C THR A 494 -4.81 19.58 38.72
N TYR A 495 -5.79 18.78 38.31
CA TYR A 495 -7.15 19.15 37.99
C TYR A 495 -7.22 20.35 37.03
N SER A 496 -6.23 20.42 36.13
CA SER A 496 -6.09 21.49 35.15
C SER A 496 -5.40 20.99 33.86
N TYR A 497 -6.06 21.18 32.74
CA TYR A 497 -5.44 20.95 31.43
C TYR A 497 -4.45 22.04 31.00
N LYS A 498 -4.37 23.16 31.75
CA LYS A 498 -3.44 24.26 31.46
C LYS A 498 -2.03 24.00 31.95
N ASP A 499 -1.86 23.04 32.85
CA ASP A 499 -0.60 22.75 33.54
C ASP A 499 0.16 21.59 32.88
N THR A 500 0.14 21.58 31.53
CA THR A 500 0.76 20.51 30.73
C THR A 500 2.28 20.55 30.68
N ASN A 501 2.93 21.51 31.37
CA ASN A 501 4.39 21.61 31.46
C ASN A 501 4.99 20.82 32.61
N ASN A 502 4.17 20.19 33.46
CA ASN A 502 4.68 19.38 34.57
C ASN A 502 5.01 17.95 34.11
N ASN A 503 6.22 17.77 33.61
CA ASN A 503 6.75 16.46 33.16
C ASN A 503 7.27 15.60 34.32
N LYS A 504 6.99 15.94 35.57
CA LYS A 504 7.39 15.14 36.71
C LYS A 504 6.66 13.80 36.73
N TYR A 505 7.42 12.72 36.88
CA TYR A 505 6.91 11.34 36.87
C TYR A 505 6.40 10.85 35.52
N THR A 506 6.69 11.53 34.42
CA THR A 506 6.27 11.15 33.07
C THR A 506 7.36 10.38 32.32
N ILE A 507 7.03 9.78 31.19
CA ILE A 507 8.01 9.19 30.27
C ILE A 507 9.02 10.28 29.87
N GLY A 508 10.31 9.95 30.03
CA GLY A 508 11.45 10.90 29.90
C GLY A 508 12.20 11.14 31.20
N GLU A 509 11.65 10.73 32.34
CA GLU A 509 12.40 10.68 33.60
C GLU A 509 13.60 9.75 33.49
N SER A 510 14.77 10.19 34.03
CA SER A 510 15.99 9.41 33.96
C SER A 510 15.93 8.07 34.73
N ASN A 511 15.08 7.99 35.75
CA ASN A 511 14.82 6.78 36.50
C ASN A 511 13.46 6.16 36.10
N ILE A 512 13.50 5.07 35.39
CA ILE A 512 12.30 4.34 34.91
C ILE A 512 11.35 3.92 36.05
N ASN A 513 11.83 3.74 37.26
CA ASN A 513 11.03 3.40 38.43
C ASN A 513 10.22 4.59 38.96
N ASN A 514 10.53 5.80 38.54
CA ASN A 514 9.82 7.02 38.90
C ASN A 514 8.82 7.48 37.84
N VAL A 515 8.63 6.71 36.75
CA VAL A 515 7.64 7.00 35.71
C VAL A 515 6.30 6.41 36.13
N TYR A 516 5.36 7.27 36.45
CA TYR A 516 3.99 6.92 36.88
C TYR A 516 2.91 7.35 35.89
N PHE A 517 3.22 8.29 34.98
CA PHE A 517 2.33 8.82 33.98
C PHE A 517 2.93 8.69 32.58
N VAL A 518 2.10 8.46 31.59
CA VAL A 518 2.53 8.42 30.20
C VAL A 518 3.09 9.78 29.78
N ASP A 519 2.34 10.84 30.09
CA ASP A 519 2.70 12.23 29.78
C ASP A 519 2.11 13.19 30.84
N SER A 520 2.32 14.48 30.64
CA SER A 520 1.78 15.52 31.51
C SER A 520 0.25 15.64 31.43
N TYR A 521 -0.36 15.24 30.32
CA TYR A 521 -1.82 15.22 30.16
C TYR A 521 -2.46 14.15 31.06
N ALA A 522 -1.85 12.96 31.15
CA ALA A 522 -2.26 11.91 32.10
C ALA A 522 -2.23 12.39 33.57
N ASN A 523 -1.39 13.38 33.90
CA ASN A 523 -1.29 13.93 35.24
C ASN A 523 -2.37 14.97 35.56
N ALA A 524 -3.25 15.33 34.62
CA ALA A 524 -4.32 16.30 34.84
C ALA A 524 -5.46 15.72 35.67
N TYR A 525 -5.97 14.55 35.31
CA TYR A 525 -7.11 13.91 35.95
C TYR A 525 -6.94 12.39 36.02
N PRO A 526 -7.57 11.71 37.01
CA PRO A 526 -7.54 10.25 37.07
C PRO A 526 -8.10 9.59 35.82
N ALA A 527 -9.17 10.16 35.25
CA ALA A 527 -9.80 9.68 34.02
C ALA A 527 -8.83 9.73 32.81
N GLU A 528 -8.07 10.84 32.69
CA GLU A 528 -7.06 10.99 31.63
C GLU A 528 -5.91 10.01 31.81
N ASP A 529 -5.50 9.77 33.06
CA ASP A 529 -4.47 8.79 33.36
C ASP A 529 -4.90 7.37 32.93
N MET A 530 -6.14 6.98 33.24
CA MET A 530 -6.70 5.70 32.79
C MET A 530 -6.83 5.63 31.28
N ALA A 531 -7.30 6.70 30.64
CA ALA A 531 -7.46 6.75 29.19
C ALA A 531 -6.12 6.62 28.47
N ARG A 532 -5.05 7.29 28.96
CA ARG A 532 -3.69 7.16 28.40
C ARG A 532 -3.07 5.77 28.58
N ILE A 533 -3.34 5.11 29.72
CA ILE A 533 -2.91 3.71 29.91
C ILE A 533 -3.66 2.79 28.94
N PHE A 534 -4.96 2.93 28.82
CA PHE A 534 -5.79 2.12 27.93
C PHE A 534 -5.41 2.35 26.45
N GLU A 535 -5.18 3.58 26.02
CA GLU A 535 -4.69 3.97 24.72
C GLU A 535 -3.41 3.21 24.33
N ASN A 536 -2.42 3.19 25.25
CA ASN A 536 -1.15 2.50 25.02
C ASN A 536 -1.25 0.95 25.03
N ILE A 537 -2.31 0.40 25.57
CA ILE A 537 -2.64 -1.03 25.49
C ILE A 537 -3.34 -1.33 24.18
N CYS A 538 -4.37 -0.57 23.87
CA CYS A 538 -5.29 -0.79 22.78
C CYS A 538 -4.65 -0.51 21.40
N ASN A 539 -3.80 0.51 21.32
CA ASN A 539 -3.24 1.01 20.05
C ASN A 539 -1.99 0.23 19.56
N THR A 540 -1.59 -0.83 20.23
CA THR A 540 -0.44 -1.65 19.81
C THR A 540 -0.81 -3.12 19.70
N ASN A 541 -0.26 -3.79 18.69
CA ASN A 541 -0.39 -5.24 18.49
C ASN A 541 0.87 -5.99 18.97
N GLU A 542 1.95 -5.26 19.26
CA GLU A 542 3.23 -5.81 19.71
C GLU A 542 3.39 -5.66 21.22
N SER A 543 4.52 -5.13 21.64
CA SER A 543 4.79 -4.88 23.06
C SER A 543 4.49 -3.42 23.42
N SER A 544 3.56 -3.21 24.35
CA SER A 544 3.27 -1.87 24.85
C SER A 544 4.50 -1.23 25.49
N ILE A 545 4.69 0.09 25.27
CA ILE A 545 5.70 0.89 25.95
C ILE A 545 5.58 0.81 27.49
N LEU A 546 4.38 0.54 27.98
CA LEU A 546 4.11 0.36 29.42
C LEU A 546 4.98 -0.75 30.04
N ASN A 547 5.38 -1.77 29.27
CA ASN A 547 6.24 -2.86 29.74
C ASN A 547 7.64 -2.39 30.14
N THR A 548 8.10 -1.25 29.62
CA THR A 548 9.40 -0.65 29.94
C THR A 548 9.41 0.02 31.33
N TYR A 549 8.24 0.46 31.81
CA TYR A 549 8.11 1.27 33.01
C TYR A 549 7.33 0.52 34.10
N PRO A 550 7.96 0.04 35.18
CA PRO A 550 7.32 -0.85 36.15
C PRO A 550 6.04 -0.31 36.78
N LYS A 551 5.91 1.03 36.93
CA LYS A 551 4.70 1.65 37.51
C LYS A 551 3.57 1.77 36.49
N LEU A 552 3.89 2.09 35.23
CA LEU A 552 2.90 2.10 34.15
C LEU A 552 2.41 0.68 33.86
N TYR A 553 3.32 -0.30 33.82
CA TYR A 553 2.94 -1.71 33.68
C TYR A 553 1.97 -2.14 34.78
N LYS A 554 2.25 -1.78 36.05
CA LYS A 554 1.35 -2.08 37.18
C LYS A 554 -0.03 -1.43 37.02
N LYS A 555 -0.12 -0.22 36.48
CA LYS A 555 -1.39 0.43 36.12
C LYS A 555 -2.12 -0.35 35.03
N GLY A 556 -1.40 -0.77 33.97
CA GLY A 556 -1.94 -1.59 32.88
C GLY A 556 -2.52 -2.92 33.39
N ILE A 557 -1.80 -3.61 34.29
CA ILE A 557 -2.28 -4.85 34.91
C ILE A 557 -3.53 -4.60 35.77
N TYR A 558 -3.53 -3.54 36.59
CA TYR A 558 -4.70 -3.19 37.39
C TYR A 558 -5.93 -2.90 36.52
N LEU A 559 -5.74 -2.14 35.43
CA LEU A 559 -6.80 -1.84 34.49
C LEU A 559 -7.34 -3.13 33.82
N ARG A 560 -6.46 -4.00 33.34
CA ARG A 560 -6.80 -5.31 32.78
C ARG A 560 -7.63 -6.14 33.75
N ASP A 561 -7.15 -6.31 34.98
CA ASP A 561 -7.77 -7.18 35.96
C ASP A 561 -9.14 -6.63 36.40
N THR A 562 -9.27 -5.31 36.47
CA THR A 562 -10.53 -4.63 36.75
C THR A 562 -11.53 -4.83 35.60
N LEU A 563 -11.09 -4.64 34.35
CA LEU A 563 -11.97 -4.84 33.18
C LEU A 563 -12.35 -6.31 33.01
N TYR A 564 -11.46 -7.26 33.30
CA TYR A 564 -11.79 -8.69 33.28
C TYR A 564 -12.81 -9.09 34.37
N LYS A 565 -12.87 -8.36 35.47
CA LYS A 565 -13.90 -8.57 36.50
C LYS A 565 -15.30 -8.17 35.99
N TYR A 566 -15.38 -7.07 35.25
CA TYR A 566 -16.67 -6.53 34.78
C TYR A 566 -17.07 -7.02 33.40
N TYR A 567 -16.12 -7.40 32.58
CA TYR A 567 -16.27 -7.89 31.22
C TYR A 567 -15.45 -9.19 31.03
N PRO A 568 -15.91 -10.33 31.57
CA PRO A 568 -15.13 -11.57 31.54
C PRO A 568 -14.72 -12.06 30.14
N SER A 569 -15.53 -11.77 29.11
CA SER A 569 -15.26 -12.16 27.72
C SER A 569 -14.08 -11.41 27.09
N LEU A 570 -13.59 -10.33 27.71
CA LEU A 570 -12.34 -9.68 27.28
C LEU A 570 -11.10 -10.58 27.41
N LYS A 571 -11.16 -11.65 28.23
CA LYS A 571 -10.07 -12.64 28.35
C LYS A 571 -9.85 -13.44 27.05
N GLU A 572 -10.86 -13.51 26.19
CA GLU A 572 -10.82 -14.23 24.92
C GLU A 572 -10.41 -13.33 23.75
N THR A 573 -10.18 -12.03 24.01
CA THR A 573 -9.81 -11.05 23.00
C THR A 573 -8.31 -10.75 22.99
N THR A 574 -7.87 -9.97 22.00
CA THR A 574 -6.47 -9.58 21.85
C THR A 574 -6.10 -8.29 22.58
N LEU A 575 -7.06 -7.60 23.21
CA LEU A 575 -6.88 -6.26 23.79
C LEU A 575 -5.63 -6.13 24.68
N PHE A 576 -5.42 -7.09 25.58
CA PHE A 576 -4.32 -7.04 26.55
C PHE A 576 -3.09 -7.85 26.17
N ASN A 577 -3.00 -8.38 24.94
CA ASN A 577 -1.83 -9.16 24.48
C ASN A 577 -0.52 -8.35 24.46
N SER A 578 -0.64 -7.02 24.31
CA SER A 578 0.52 -6.11 24.34
C SER A 578 1.18 -5.96 25.73
N LEU A 579 0.47 -6.32 26.82
CA LEU A 579 1.03 -6.39 28.17
C LEU A 579 1.70 -7.76 28.37
N LYS A 580 3.03 -7.81 28.27
CA LYS A 580 3.79 -9.05 28.50
C LYS A 580 3.59 -9.53 29.94
N ILE A 581 3.17 -10.78 30.09
CA ILE A 581 3.21 -11.46 31.41
C ILE A 581 4.69 -11.77 31.67
N SER A 582 5.29 -11.08 32.65
CA SER A 582 6.67 -11.33 33.10
C SER A 582 6.75 -12.63 33.89
#